data_2a1bce6512176a905048985c4baf59f8
#
_entry.id   2a1bce6512176a905048985c4baf59f8
#
_cell.length_a   1.000
_cell.length_b   1.000
_cell.length_c   1.000
_cell.angle_alpha   90.00
_cell.angle_beta   90.00
_cell.angle_gamma   90.00
#
_symmetry.space_group_name_H-M   'P 1'
#
loop_
_entity.id
_entity.type
_entity.pdbx_description
1 polymer ?
#
loop_
_entity_poly.entity_id
_entity_poly.type
_entity_poly.pdbx_seq_one_letter_code
_entity_poly.pdbx_strand_id
1 'polypeptide(L)'
;MPLHRREFTKQSAVAGAGLVLTGVVGALATAPEALASDEPEVYGAGHGEGHGHAHGHVLGYGPLVADPEGILALPAGFSYRVVTHSGVTRLESGEFTPNNHDGTAAFAGPRGTTYLVNNHELYGPRANWPHPVPLTEGLVYDPTAPGGCTVVEVHRDGTVAEWVGLAGTSTNCAGGSTAWGTWLTGEENSDLAGVNGMTKDHGYVFEVDPHDRRANLDPKPIKAFGRYDHEAVVIDPKRGHAYLTEDAALPFGLFFRWVPPKGFEHGRGRLRTLADDAGVLQAFKCTDSGGRFVEDLSQATRIGTVYGVDWVDVPDRDARTVAVRRQFGPGQVTRGCKLEGMWWADGGAYVVSSFAREEWSPGPSHDGQVWFYDPRRRTLTLKVLLGVNPAPGEDGVYDGPDNITVSPYGGIVIAEDGRGVQHLFGATDSGRTYPIARNELNDGEFTGVCFSPDGGTLFANIQTPGIMVAITGPWRRQPRR
;
A
#
# COMPACT_ATOMS: atom_id res chain seq x y z
N MET A 1 -5.87 20.72 -16.02
CA MET A 1 -4.43 20.49 -15.81
C MET A 1 -4.34 19.45 -14.72
N PRO A 2 -3.74 18.29 -14.90
CA PRO A 2 -3.59 17.34 -13.83
C PRO A 2 -2.61 17.89 -12.79
N LEU A 3 -3.04 17.96 -11.55
CA LEU A 3 -2.18 18.32 -10.41
C LEU A 3 -1.29 17.11 -10.13
N HIS A 4 0.01 17.26 -10.29
CA HIS A 4 0.98 16.23 -9.92
C HIS A 4 1.00 16.05 -8.40
N ARG A 5 1.05 14.82 -7.88
CA ARG A 5 1.12 14.46 -6.44
C ARG A 5 2.26 15.18 -5.68
N ARG A 6 3.30 15.68 -6.38
CA ARG A 6 4.31 16.61 -5.82
C ARG A 6 3.73 17.87 -5.18
N GLU A 7 2.56 18.33 -5.64
CA GLU A 7 1.87 19.46 -5.02
C GLU A 7 0.94 19.01 -3.88
N PHE A 8 0.41 17.78 -3.97
CA PHE A 8 -0.46 17.22 -2.96
C PHE A 8 0.28 16.93 -1.64
N THR A 9 1.47 16.32 -1.70
CA THR A 9 2.34 16.11 -0.52
C THR A 9 2.75 17.42 0.13
N LYS A 10 2.92 18.51 -0.65
CA LYS A 10 3.19 19.85 -0.10
C LYS A 10 1.97 20.48 0.56
N GLN A 11 0.75 20.20 0.09
CA GLN A 11 -0.48 20.76 0.67
C GLN A 11 -0.88 20.07 1.98
N SER A 12 -0.68 18.76 2.09
CA SER A 12 -0.93 18.04 3.35
C SER A 12 0.04 18.47 4.48
N ALA A 13 1.26 18.90 4.14
CA ALA A 13 2.23 19.42 5.10
C ALA A 13 1.96 20.88 5.54
N VAL A 14 1.15 21.66 4.80
CA VAL A 14 0.91 23.10 5.05
C VAL A 14 -0.27 23.37 5.99
N ALA A 15 -1.13 22.40 6.27
CA ALA A 15 -2.27 22.59 7.18
C ALA A 15 -1.90 22.70 8.68
N GLY A 16 -0.62 22.76 9.04
CA GLY A 16 -0.20 22.71 10.44
C GLY A 16 0.95 23.60 10.90
N ALA A 17 1.35 24.70 10.25
CA ALA A 17 2.22 25.69 10.90
C ALA A 17 2.39 26.97 10.07
N GLY A 18 1.70 28.03 10.45
CA GLY A 18 2.08 29.39 10.07
C GLY A 18 3.28 29.87 10.89
N LEU A 19 4.41 30.05 10.26
CA LEU A 19 5.46 30.97 10.73
C LEU A 19 6.34 31.40 9.54
N VAL A 20 6.31 32.70 9.29
CA VAL A 20 7.11 33.42 8.31
C VAL A 20 8.52 33.57 8.85
N LEU A 21 9.54 33.25 8.07
CA LEU A 21 10.88 33.82 8.22
C LEU A 21 11.46 34.18 6.86
N THR A 22 11.78 35.45 6.73
CA THR A 22 12.42 36.14 5.62
C THR A 22 13.94 35.96 5.65
N GLY A 23 14.49 35.64 4.48
CA GLY A 23 15.74 36.19 3.96
C GLY A 23 17.08 35.83 4.58
N VAL A 24 17.99 35.33 3.76
CA VAL A 24 19.24 36.01 3.39
C VAL A 24 19.95 35.22 2.28
N VAL A 25 20.34 35.96 1.25
CA VAL A 25 21.20 35.56 0.12
C VAL A 25 22.68 35.61 0.56
N GLY A 26 23.48 34.65 0.07
CA GLY A 26 24.91 34.94 0.04
C GLY A 26 25.87 33.76 -0.11
N ALA A 27 26.51 33.76 -1.25
CA ALA A 27 27.92 33.44 -1.53
C ALA A 27 28.32 32.01 -1.96
N LEU A 28 28.73 31.98 -3.22
CA LEU A 28 29.62 30.99 -3.84
C LEU A 28 30.96 30.85 -3.09
N ALA A 29 31.42 29.63 -2.96
CA ALA A 29 32.82 29.33 -2.81
C ALA A 29 33.19 28.02 -3.54
N THR A 30 34.24 28.10 -4.27
CA THR A 30 34.93 27.25 -5.21
C THR A 30 35.42 25.92 -4.64
N ALA A 31 35.43 24.91 -5.50
CA ALA A 31 36.09 23.63 -5.32
C ALA A 31 37.63 23.74 -5.33
N PRO A 32 38.34 22.76 -4.80
CA PRO A 32 39.57 22.33 -5.45
C PRO A 32 39.54 20.87 -5.91
N GLU A 33 40.26 20.67 -7.00
CA GLU A 33 40.47 19.46 -7.79
C GLU A 33 41.32 18.37 -7.06
N ALA A 34 41.01 17.14 -7.48
CA ALA A 34 41.88 16.01 -7.79
C ALA A 34 42.68 15.32 -6.68
N LEU A 35 42.45 14.01 -6.62
CA LEU A 35 43.51 13.03 -6.84
C LEU A 35 42.89 11.69 -7.25
N ALA A 36 43.35 11.20 -8.40
CA ALA A 36 43.03 9.91 -8.98
C ALA A 36 43.78 8.77 -8.29
N SER A 37 43.17 7.61 -8.29
CA SER A 37 43.70 6.26 -8.61
C SER A 37 43.04 5.21 -7.74
N ASP A 38 42.36 4.28 -8.35
CA ASP A 38 42.74 2.89 -8.57
C ASP A 38 41.62 2.14 -9.28
N GLU A 39 41.94 1.59 -10.44
CA GLU A 39 41.03 0.69 -11.19
C GLU A 39 40.93 -0.68 -10.49
N PRO A 40 39.76 -1.36 -10.50
CA PRO A 40 39.72 -2.79 -10.21
C PRO A 40 39.90 -3.62 -11.49
N GLU A 41 40.76 -4.58 -11.37
CA GLU A 41 41.21 -5.57 -12.36
C GLU A 41 40.05 -6.31 -13.04
N VAL A 42 40.12 -6.36 -14.38
CA VAL A 42 39.33 -7.22 -15.25
C VAL A 42 39.82 -8.65 -15.12
N TYR A 43 39.05 -9.57 -14.58
CA TYR A 43 39.34 -11.01 -14.67
C TYR A 43 38.82 -11.57 -16.00
N GLY A 44 39.80 -12.06 -16.75
CA GLY A 44 39.65 -12.64 -18.06
C GLY A 44 38.80 -13.93 -18.10
N ALA A 45 38.19 -14.13 -19.26
CA ALA A 45 37.46 -15.31 -19.66
C ALA A 45 38.37 -16.56 -19.71
N GLY A 46 38.10 -17.57 -18.90
CA GLY A 46 38.63 -18.89 -19.02
C GLY A 46 37.59 -19.83 -19.63
N HIS A 47 37.83 -20.34 -20.83
CA HIS A 47 37.10 -21.44 -21.43
C HIS A 47 37.37 -22.74 -20.65
N GLY A 48 36.30 -23.31 -20.09
CA GLY A 48 36.32 -24.66 -19.50
C GLY A 48 34.98 -25.32 -19.78
N GLU A 49 34.94 -26.23 -20.79
CA GLU A 49 33.82 -27.10 -20.98
C GLU A 49 33.68 -28.08 -19.82
N GLY A 50 32.55 -28.05 -19.16
CA GLY A 50 32.19 -28.98 -18.11
C GLY A 50 30.67 -29.10 -18.04
N HIS A 51 30.12 -30.13 -18.66
CA HIS A 51 28.70 -30.48 -18.56
C HIS A 51 28.33 -30.88 -17.14
N GLY A 52 27.70 -29.95 -16.44
CA GLY A 52 27.02 -30.18 -15.19
C GLY A 52 25.79 -29.27 -15.13
N HIS A 53 24.60 -29.80 -15.45
CA HIS A 53 23.34 -29.09 -15.28
C HIS A 53 23.04 -28.86 -13.80
N ALA A 54 23.68 -27.88 -13.21
CA ALA A 54 23.15 -27.23 -12.04
C ALA A 54 22.08 -26.23 -12.55
N HIS A 55 20.81 -26.59 -12.46
CA HIS A 55 19.70 -25.65 -12.62
C HIS A 55 19.76 -24.64 -11.48
N GLY A 56 20.66 -23.66 -11.56
CA GLY A 56 20.61 -22.46 -10.74
C GLY A 56 19.28 -21.77 -11.01
N HIS A 57 18.41 -21.72 -10.02
CA HIS A 57 17.15 -20.96 -10.14
C HIS A 57 17.50 -19.50 -10.38
N VAL A 58 17.23 -19.03 -11.60
CA VAL A 58 17.42 -17.62 -11.98
C VAL A 58 16.37 -16.80 -11.21
N LEU A 59 16.83 -15.72 -10.55
CA LEU A 59 15.97 -14.79 -9.84
C LEU A 59 15.11 -14.01 -10.84
N GLY A 60 13.83 -13.82 -10.51
CA GLY A 60 12.89 -13.07 -11.33
C GLY A 60 12.51 -13.74 -12.64
N TYR A 61 12.12 -12.96 -13.62
CA TYR A 61 11.55 -13.42 -14.88
C TYR A 61 12.36 -12.96 -16.11
N GLY A 62 13.47 -12.27 -15.91
CA GLY A 62 14.32 -11.69 -16.94
C GLY A 62 14.14 -10.17 -17.05
N PRO A 63 14.85 -9.54 -18.02
CA PRO A 63 14.76 -8.10 -18.25
C PRO A 63 13.39 -7.72 -18.79
N LEU A 64 12.95 -6.47 -18.52
CA LEU A 64 11.73 -5.91 -19.07
C LEU A 64 11.93 -5.59 -20.55
N VAL A 65 10.91 -5.85 -21.35
CA VAL A 65 10.83 -5.55 -22.78
C VAL A 65 9.84 -4.41 -22.96
N ALA A 66 10.25 -3.35 -23.64
CA ALA A 66 9.41 -2.21 -23.92
C ALA A 66 8.10 -2.62 -24.61
N ASP A 67 7.01 -1.97 -24.21
CA ASP A 67 5.69 -2.21 -24.77
C ASP A 67 5.48 -1.37 -26.04
N PRO A 68 5.14 -1.99 -27.18
CA PRO A 68 4.79 -1.23 -28.38
C PRO A 68 3.60 -0.28 -28.22
N GLU A 69 2.71 -0.57 -27.26
CA GLU A 69 1.55 0.26 -26.94
C GLU A 69 1.84 1.35 -25.88
N GLY A 70 3.02 1.30 -25.27
CA GLY A 70 3.49 2.32 -24.33
C GLY A 70 2.68 2.38 -23.02
N ILE A 71 2.20 1.24 -22.55
CA ILE A 71 1.46 1.16 -21.27
C ILE A 71 2.30 0.44 -20.21
N LEU A 72 2.81 -0.77 -20.52
CA LEU A 72 3.41 -1.63 -19.51
C LEU A 72 4.53 -2.51 -20.05
N ALA A 73 5.78 -2.21 -19.74
CA ALA A 73 6.90 -3.11 -20.05
C ALA A 73 6.84 -4.35 -19.14
N LEU A 74 7.04 -5.55 -19.74
CA LEU A 74 6.99 -6.85 -19.07
C LEU A 74 8.16 -7.75 -19.48
N PRO A 75 8.55 -8.76 -18.69
CA PRO A 75 9.51 -9.76 -19.11
C PRO A 75 9.01 -10.57 -20.30
N ALA A 76 9.94 -11.11 -21.11
CA ALA A 76 9.59 -11.94 -22.26
C ALA A 76 8.68 -13.13 -21.86
N GLY A 77 7.61 -13.34 -22.64
CA GLY A 77 6.61 -14.38 -22.41
C GLY A 77 5.47 -13.98 -21.47
N PHE A 78 5.53 -12.80 -20.86
CA PHE A 78 4.41 -12.18 -20.16
C PHE A 78 3.58 -11.34 -21.13
N SER A 79 2.32 -11.16 -20.79
CA SER A 79 1.38 -10.28 -21.48
C SER A 79 0.41 -9.68 -20.50
N TYR A 80 -0.19 -8.55 -20.86
CA TYR A 80 -1.25 -7.94 -20.07
C TYR A 80 -2.49 -7.67 -20.93
N ARG A 81 -3.59 -7.39 -20.26
CA ARG A 81 -4.78 -6.77 -20.85
C ARG A 81 -5.31 -5.71 -19.88
N VAL A 82 -5.87 -4.65 -20.42
CA VAL A 82 -6.61 -3.65 -19.63
C VAL A 82 -7.95 -4.27 -19.21
N VAL A 83 -8.27 -4.19 -17.93
CA VAL A 83 -9.51 -4.68 -17.31
C VAL A 83 -10.53 -3.56 -17.22
N THR A 84 -10.13 -2.44 -16.57
CA THR A 84 -10.92 -1.20 -16.47
C THR A 84 -10.03 -0.01 -16.77
N HIS A 85 -10.65 1.08 -17.23
CA HIS A 85 -9.95 2.33 -17.53
C HIS A 85 -10.88 3.51 -17.22
N SER A 86 -10.48 4.35 -16.31
CA SER A 86 -11.23 5.56 -15.93
C SER A 86 -11.57 6.43 -17.13
N GLY A 87 -12.84 6.85 -17.21
CA GLY A 87 -13.33 7.67 -18.30
C GLY A 87 -13.46 6.97 -19.66
N VAL A 88 -13.12 5.67 -19.74
CA VAL A 88 -13.19 4.86 -20.96
C VAL A 88 -14.16 3.69 -20.80
N THR A 89 -13.92 2.82 -19.82
CA THR A 89 -14.85 1.71 -19.49
C THR A 89 -16.05 2.24 -18.70
N ARG A 90 -17.08 1.40 -18.60
CA ARG A 90 -18.34 1.81 -17.97
C ARG A 90 -18.80 0.82 -16.93
N LEU A 91 -19.40 1.36 -15.89
CA LEU A 91 -20.16 0.61 -14.92
C LEU A 91 -21.45 0.06 -15.56
N GLU A 92 -22.06 -0.95 -14.94
CA GLU A 92 -23.38 -1.49 -15.34
C GLU A 92 -24.47 -0.40 -15.39
N SER A 93 -24.34 0.63 -14.55
CA SER A 93 -25.24 1.78 -14.50
C SER A 93 -25.10 2.76 -15.68
N GLY A 94 -24.00 2.61 -16.46
CA GLY A 94 -23.73 3.42 -17.64
C GLY A 94 -22.76 4.58 -17.42
N GLU A 95 -22.49 4.97 -16.16
CA GLU A 95 -21.45 5.95 -15.85
C GLU A 95 -20.05 5.40 -16.16
N PHE A 96 -19.08 6.28 -16.32
CA PHE A 96 -17.70 5.87 -16.53
C PHE A 96 -17.09 5.28 -15.26
N THR A 97 -16.16 4.33 -15.43
CA THR A 97 -15.27 3.87 -14.37
C THR A 97 -14.60 5.06 -13.68
N PRO A 98 -14.61 5.12 -12.33
CA PRO A 98 -14.07 6.25 -11.59
C PRO A 98 -12.56 6.44 -11.74
N ASN A 99 -12.06 7.62 -11.35
CA ASN A 99 -10.63 7.94 -11.35
C ASN A 99 -9.85 7.24 -10.23
N ASN A 100 -8.52 7.34 -10.29
CA ASN A 100 -7.55 6.96 -9.26
C ASN A 100 -7.84 5.60 -8.64
N HIS A 101 -7.54 4.56 -9.41
CA HIS A 101 -7.59 3.19 -8.91
C HIS A 101 -6.51 2.99 -7.86
N ASP A 102 -6.85 2.33 -6.76
CA ASP A 102 -5.93 2.09 -5.67
C ASP A 102 -6.04 0.67 -5.10
N GLY A 103 -5.93 0.48 -3.79
CA GLY A 103 -5.93 -0.81 -3.13
C GLY A 103 -6.98 -1.78 -3.67
N THR A 104 -6.53 -2.99 -4.00
CA THR A 104 -7.36 -3.99 -4.66
C THR A 104 -7.13 -5.36 -4.05
N ALA A 105 -8.19 -6.15 -3.92
CA ALA A 105 -8.07 -7.58 -3.63
C ALA A 105 -8.95 -8.42 -4.54
N ALA A 106 -8.49 -9.66 -4.79
CA ALA A 106 -9.15 -10.64 -5.64
C ALA A 106 -9.85 -11.72 -4.81
N PHE A 107 -11.08 -12.04 -5.17
CA PHE A 107 -11.93 -13.03 -4.50
C PHE A 107 -12.45 -14.05 -5.51
N ALA A 108 -12.52 -15.33 -5.08
CA ALA A 108 -13.05 -16.40 -5.92
C ALA A 108 -14.56 -16.25 -6.13
N GLY A 109 -14.98 -16.10 -7.37
CA GLY A 109 -16.38 -16.11 -7.78
C GLY A 109 -16.84 -17.47 -8.30
N PRO A 110 -18.14 -17.61 -8.67
CA PRO A 110 -18.69 -18.83 -9.23
C PRO A 110 -18.08 -19.14 -10.59
N ARG A 111 -17.99 -20.42 -10.93
CA ARG A 111 -17.53 -20.92 -12.24
C ARG A 111 -16.15 -20.41 -12.68
N GLY A 112 -15.29 -20.07 -11.70
CA GLY A 112 -13.95 -19.55 -11.94
C GLY A 112 -13.87 -18.08 -12.37
N THR A 113 -14.91 -17.32 -12.10
CA THR A 113 -14.89 -15.87 -12.14
C THR A 113 -14.01 -15.33 -11.00
N THR A 114 -13.36 -14.21 -11.21
CA THR A 114 -12.67 -13.45 -10.16
C THR A 114 -13.44 -12.17 -9.89
N TYR A 115 -13.80 -11.91 -8.65
CA TYR A 115 -14.22 -10.60 -8.19
C TYR A 115 -13.01 -9.82 -7.69
N LEU A 116 -12.92 -8.56 -8.12
CA LEU A 116 -11.95 -7.59 -7.57
C LEU A 116 -12.75 -6.50 -6.87
N VAL A 117 -12.35 -6.14 -5.66
CA VAL A 117 -12.81 -4.88 -5.06
C VAL A 117 -11.68 -3.89 -5.23
N ASN A 118 -11.97 -2.78 -5.91
CA ASN A 118 -11.01 -1.75 -6.27
C ASN A 118 -11.37 -0.43 -5.58
N ASN A 119 -10.44 0.14 -4.86
CA ASN A 119 -10.55 1.44 -4.23
C ASN A 119 -10.39 2.56 -5.26
N HIS A 120 -10.98 3.72 -4.95
CA HIS A 120 -10.80 4.95 -5.71
C HIS A 120 -10.36 6.05 -4.75
N GLU A 121 -9.07 6.35 -4.77
CA GLU A 121 -8.43 7.34 -3.89
C GLU A 121 -8.72 8.76 -4.39
N LEU A 122 -9.88 9.27 -3.99
CA LEU A 122 -10.38 10.57 -4.40
C LEU A 122 -10.57 11.48 -3.18
N TYR A 123 -9.88 12.60 -3.17
CA TYR A 123 -9.88 13.56 -2.07
C TYR A 123 -10.60 14.88 -2.42
N GLY A 124 -11.13 15.55 -1.39
CA GLY A 124 -11.77 16.86 -1.51
C GLY A 124 -13.14 16.83 -2.18
N PRO A 125 -13.64 17.96 -2.71
CA PRO A 125 -14.97 18.03 -3.30
C PRO A 125 -15.12 17.16 -4.54
N ARG A 126 -16.27 16.48 -4.68
CA ARG A 126 -16.61 15.67 -5.86
C ARG A 126 -16.43 16.40 -7.20
N ALA A 127 -16.72 17.70 -7.22
CA ALA A 127 -16.62 18.52 -8.43
C ALA A 127 -15.18 18.68 -8.97
N ASN A 128 -14.16 18.32 -8.19
CA ASN A 128 -12.77 18.35 -8.61
C ASN A 128 -12.41 17.15 -9.51
N TRP A 129 -13.25 16.13 -9.55
CA TRP A 129 -12.98 14.89 -10.26
C TRP A 129 -13.89 14.73 -11.47
N PRO A 130 -13.36 14.43 -12.66
CA PRO A 130 -14.19 14.20 -13.85
C PRO A 130 -15.06 12.94 -13.72
N HIS A 131 -14.57 11.92 -13.03
CA HIS A 131 -15.26 10.65 -12.81
C HIS A 131 -15.15 10.23 -11.33
N PRO A 132 -15.87 10.89 -10.39
CA PRO A 132 -15.95 10.43 -9.01
C PRO A 132 -16.80 9.15 -8.92
N VAL A 133 -16.67 8.39 -7.83
CA VAL A 133 -17.51 7.19 -7.62
C VAL A 133 -19.00 7.58 -7.64
N PRO A 134 -19.85 7.00 -8.52
CA PRO A 134 -21.26 7.37 -8.63
C PRO A 134 -22.03 7.16 -7.33
N LEU A 135 -22.89 8.13 -6.98
CA LEU A 135 -23.77 8.05 -5.81
C LEU A 135 -24.92 7.07 -6.07
N THR A 136 -24.68 5.80 -5.78
CA THR A 136 -25.64 4.73 -5.95
C THR A 136 -26.55 4.64 -4.72
N GLU A 137 -27.87 4.62 -4.92
CA GLU A 137 -28.85 4.56 -3.82
C GLU A 137 -28.55 3.41 -2.85
N GLY A 138 -28.56 3.73 -1.56
CA GLY A 138 -28.28 2.79 -0.48
C GLY A 138 -26.81 2.49 -0.24
N LEU A 139 -25.88 2.87 -1.12
CA LEU A 139 -24.45 2.61 -1.00
C LEU A 139 -23.63 3.84 -0.57
N VAL A 140 -24.28 4.95 -0.22
CA VAL A 140 -23.62 6.24 0.03
C VAL A 140 -23.42 6.47 1.51
N TYR A 141 -22.17 6.71 1.92
CA TYR A 141 -21.86 7.19 3.28
C TYR A 141 -22.03 8.70 3.39
N ASP A 142 -21.20 9.50 2.74
CA ASP A 142 -21.30 10.97 2.65
C ASP A 142 -21.53 11.39 1.19
N PRO A 143 -22.67 12.03 0.86
CA PRO A 143 -22.97 12.39 -0.53
C PRO A 143 -22.03 13.47 -1.10
N THR A 144 -21.23 14.13 -0.26
CA THR A 144 -20.28 15.15 -0.70
C THR A 144 -18.88 14.61 -0.99
N ALA A 145 -18.53 13.45 -0.45
CA ALA A 145 -17.24 12.83 -0.66
C ALA A 145 -17.15 12.11 -2.03
N PRO A 146 -16.01 12.17 -2.73
CA PRO A 146 -15.87 11.67 -4.10
C PRO A 146 -15.54 10.19 -4.23
N GLY A 147 -14.95 9.59 -3.19
CA GLY A 147 -14.36 8.26 -3.22
C GLY A 147 -15.35 7.13 -2.98
N GLY A 148 -14.79 5.94 -2.86
CA GLY A 148 -15.51 4.69 -2.66
C GLY A 148 -14.77 3.49 -3.25
N CYS A 149 -15.53 2.40 -3.47
CA CYS A 149 -15.02 1.21 -4.12
C CYS A 149 -15.94 0.76 -5.26
N THR A 150 -15.35 0.25 -6.34
CA THR A 150 -16.05 -0.55 -7.33
C THR A 150 -15.77 -2.03 -7.12
N VAL A 151 -16.70 -2.88 -7.55
CA VAL A 151 -16.51 -4.33 -7.67
C VAL A 151 -16.43 -4.67 -9.14
N VAL A 152 -15.36 -5.33 -9.53
CA VAL A 152 -15.09 -5.73 -10.92
C VAL A 152 -15.20 -7.25 -11.03
N GLU A 153 -16.11 -7.75 -11.81
CA GLU A 153 -16.29 -9.16 -12.12
C GLU A 153 -15.55 -9.50 -13.40
N VAL A 154 -14.53 -10.33 -13.28
CA VAL A 154 -13.70 -10.77 -14.40
C VAL A 154 -13.99 -12.23 -14.72
N HIS A 155 -14.61 -12.50 -15.88
CA HIS A 155 -14.90 -13.83 -16.34
C HIS A 155 -13.71 -14.51 -17.04
N ARG A 156 -13.74 -15.83 -17.14
CA ARG A 156 -12.68 -16.61 -17.80
C ARG A 156 -12.49 -16.30 -19.28
N ASP A 157 -13.54 -15.89 -19.97
CA ASP A 157 -13.50 -15.47 -21.37
C ASP A 157 -12.98 -14.04 -21.57
N GLY A 158 -12.64 -13.36 -20.47
CA GLY A 158 -12.14 -12.01 -20.48
C GLY A 158 -13.21 -10.92 -20.42
N THR A 159 -14.51 -11.28 -20.43
CA THR A 159 -15.58 -10.29 -20.24
C THR A 159 -15.53 -9.71 -18.82
N VAL A 160 -15.91 -8.45 -18.70
CA VAL A 160 -15.85 -7.69 -17.46
C VAL A 160 -17.19 -7.02 -17.20
N ALA A 161 -17.66 -7.10 -15.96
CA ALA A 161 -18.74 -6.25 -15.44
C ALA A 161 -18.21 -5.46 -14.23
N GLU A 162 -18.68 -4.22 -14.08
CA GLU A 162 -18.25 -3.35 -12.98
C GLU A 162 -19.45 -2.63 -12.37
N TRP A 163 -19.48 -2.54 -11.03
CA TRP A 163 -20.53 -1.81 -10.30
C TRP A 163 -20.00 -1.18 -9.03
N VAL A 164 -20.71 -0.18 -8.51
CA VAL A 164 -20.37 0.48 -7.23
C VAL A 164 -20.63 -0.48 -6.06
N GLY A 165 -19.62 -0.71 -5.23
CA GLY A 165 -19.72 -1.45 -3.97
C GLY A 165 -19.89 -0.56 -2.73
N LEU A 166 -19.31 0.65 -2.79
CA LEU A 166 -19.37 1.67 -1.74
C LEU A 166 -19.15 3.04 -2.39
N ALA A 167 -19.89 4.05 -1.95
CA ALA A 167 -19.72 5.43 -2.42
C ALA A 167 -19.75 6.43 -1.26
N GLY A 168 -19.21 7.62 -1.50
CA GLY A 168 -19.25 8.69 -0.52
C GLY A 168 -18.29 8.51 0.66
N THR A 169 -17.20 7.85 0.43
CA THR A 169 -16.01 7.85 1.29
C THR A 169 -14.93 8.75 0.67
N SER A 170 -13.84 9.01 1.38
CA SER A 170 -12.82 9.96 0.96
C SER A 170 -11.45 9.33 1.04
N THR A 171 -10.63 9.48 -0.02
CA THR A 171 -9.26 8.99 -0.07
C THR A 171 -9.18 7.50 0.30
N ASN A 172 -9.92 6.66 -0.42
CA ASN A 172 -9.83 5.21 -0.24
C ASN A 172 -8.53 4.72 -0.86
N CYS A 173 -7.47 4.62 -0.04
CA CYS A 173 -6.15 4.19 -0.48
C CYS A 173 -6.05 2.67 -0.46
N ALA A 174 -5.42 2.06 0.53
CA ALA A 174 -5.35 0.61 0.61
C ALA A 174 -6.45 -0.01 1.49
N GLY A 175 -6.15 -1.15 2.07
CA GLY A 175 -7.11 -1.90 2.88
C GLY A 175 -6.63 -3.33 3.11
N GLY A 176 -7.57 -4.29 3.14
CA GLY A 176 -7.21 -5.70 3.27
C GLY A 176 -8.35 -6.69 3.11
N SER A 177 -8.03 -7.86 2.58
CA SER A 177 -8.98 -8.96 2.46
C SER A 177 -9.19 -9.67 3.80
N THR A 178 -10.43 -10.09 4.06
CA THR A 178 -10.79 -10.86 5.25
C THR A 178 -10.84 -12.36 4.96
N ALA A 179 -10.66 -13.18 5.99
CA ALA A 179 -10.80 -14.62 5.87
C ALA A 179 -12.23 -15.09 5.53
N TRP A 180 -13.23 -14.22 5.70
CA TRP A 180 -14.64 -14.50 5.35
C TRP A 180 -15.04 -13.94 3.98
N GLY A 181 -14.07 -13.42 3.20
CA GLY A 181 -14.25 -13.08 1.80
C GLY A 181 -14.87 -11.71 1.56
N THR A 182 -14.58 -10.73 2.42
CA THR A 182 -14.91 -9.32 2.20
C THR A 182 -13.63 -8.48 2.13
N TRP A 183 -13.74 -7.27 1.60
CA TRP A 183 -12.71 -6.24 1.57
C TRP A 183 -12.94 -5.23 2.68
N LEU A 184 -11.87 -4.85 3.36
CA LEU A 184 -11.85 -3.72 4.28
C LEU A 184 -11.10 -2.59 3.60
N THR A 185 -11.78 -1.47 3.31
CA THR A 185 -11.18 -0.28 2.68
C THR A 185 -10.90 0.77 3.74
N GLY A 186 -9.69 1.35 3.72
CA GLY A 186 -9.28 2.45 4.60
C GLY A 186 -9.50 3.82 3.95
N GLU A 187 -9.91 4.81 4.74
CA GLU A 187 -9.87 6.22 4.37
C GLU A 187 -8.54 6.83 4.85
N GLU A 188 -7.68 7.23 3.92
CA GLU A 188 -6.39 7.88 4.19
C GLU A 188 -6.56 9.39 4.40
N ASN A 189 -7.52 9.79 5.15
CA ASN A 189 -7.70 11.15 5.65
C ASN A 189 -8.55 11.12 6.92
N SER A 190 -8.48 12.17 7.71
CA SER A 190 -9.22 12.26 8.98
C SER A 190 -10.02 13.57 9.08
N ASP A 191 -10.61 14.01 7.96
CA ASP A 191 -11.44 15.21 7.90
C ASP A 191 -12.70 15.06 8.75
N LEU A 192 -12.98 16.10 9.55
CA LEU A 192 -14.24 16.20 10.29
C LEU A 192 -15.34 16.81 9.42
N ALA A 193 -16.58 16.56 9.79
CA ALA A 193 -17.73 17.23 9.19
C ALA A 193 -17.55 18.76 9.20
N GLY A 194 -17.74 19.39 8.04
CA GLY A 194 -17.49 20.82 7.81
C GLY A 194 -16.08 21.15 7.29
N VAL A 195 -15.17 20.21 7.27
CA VAL A 195 -13.82 20.36 6.68
C VAL A 195 -13.85 19.90 5.22
N ASN A 196 -13.18 20.61 4.32
CA ASN A 196 -13.07 20.28 2.88
C ASN A 196 -14.38 19.94 2.17
N GLY A 197 -15.51 20.47 2.69
CA GLY A 197 -16.86 20.25 2.14
C GLY A 197 -17.53 18.95 2.57
N MET A 198 -16.91 18.15 3.44
CA MET A 198 -17.50 16.91 3.96
C MET A 198 -18.70 17.21 4.88
N THR A 199 -19.74 16.37 4.83
CA THR A 199 -20.91 16.49 5.72
C THR A 199 -20.88 15.49 6.87
N LYS A 200 -19.98 14.50 6.82
CA LYS A 200 -19.72 13.53 7.88
C LYS A 200 -18.25 13.52 8.27
N ASP A 201 -17.93 12.86 9.38
CA ASP A 201 -16.54 12.62 9.79
C ASP A 201 -15.96 11.46 8.96
N HIS A 202 -14.72 11.58 8.55
CA HIS A 202 -13.96 10.60 7.78
C HIS A 202 -12.73 10.08 8.57
N GLY A 203 -11.96 9.17 7.98
CA GLY A 203 -10.81 8.53 8.60
C GLY A 203 -11.17 7.20 9.24
N TYR A 204 -12.01 6.43 8.58
CA TYR A 204 -12.49 5.13 9.06
C TYR A 204 -12.24 4.02 8.04
N VAL A 205 -12.42 2.79 8.52
CA VAL A 205 -12.46 1.59 7.69
C VAL A 205 -13.91 1.20 7.40
N PHE A 206 -14.19 0.75 6.18
CA PHE A 206 -15.49 0.22 5.76
C PHE A 206 -15.34 -1.20 5.23
N GLU A 207 -16.40 -2.01 5.34
CA GLU A 207 -16.45 -3.38 4.83
C GLU A 207 -17.30 -3.44 3.55
N VAL A 208 -16.73 -4.04 2.48
CA VAL A 208 -17.39 -4.26 1.18
C VAL A 208 -17.42 -5.76 0.89
N ASP A 209 -18.62 -6.31 0.62
CA ASP A 209 -18.84 -7.70 0.21
C ASP A 209 -18.92 -7.76 -1.34
N PRO A 210 -17.95 -8.42 -2.02
CA PRO A 210 -17.97 -8.55 -3.47
C PRO A 210 -19.01 -9.57 -3.96
N HIS A 211 -19.51 -10.44 -3.08
CA HIS A 211 -20.41 -11.55 -3.44
C HIS A 211 -21.89 -11.22 -3.26
N ASP A 212 -22.20 -10.28 -2.36
CA ASP A 212 -23.59 -9.87 -2.08
C ASP A 212 -23.73 -8.35 -2.08
N ARG A 213 -24.24 -7.81 -3.17
CA ARG A 213 -24.48 -6.37 -3.33
C ARG A 213 -25.41 -5.79 -2.25
N ARG A 214 -26.33 -6.61 -1.70
CA ARG A 214 -27.27 -6.16 -0.65
C ARG A 214 -26.58 -6.02 0.71
N ALA A 215 -25.52 -6.78 0.93
CA ALA A 215 -24.73 -6.66 2.15
C ALA A 215 -24.03 -5.30 2.27
N ASN A 216 -23.85 -4.57 1.16
CA ASN A 216 -23.19 -3.26 1.12
C ASN A 216 -24.15 -2.09 1.40
N LEU A 217 -25.46 -2.34 1.43
CA LEU A 217 -26.45 -1.29 1.70
C LEU A 217 -26.27 -0.71 3.12
N ASP A 218 -26.57 0.59 3.25
CA ASP A 218 -26.42 1.36 4.49
C ASP A 218 -24.97 1.27 5.05
N PRO A 219 -23.97 1.79 4.31
CA PRO A 219 -22.57 1.66 4.70
C PRO A 219 -22.30 2.33 6.04
N LYS A 220 -21.62 1.61 6.93
CA LYS A 220 -21.28 2.07 8.28
C LYS A 220 -19.77 1.97 8.51
N PRO A 221 -19.14 3.05 9.01
CA PRO A 221 -17.74 3.03 9.41
C PRO A 221 -17.51 2.09 10.58
N ILE A 222 -16.38 1.41 10.58
CA ILE A 222 -15.91 0.57 11.71
C ILE A 222 -15.12 1.46 12.66
N LYS A 223 -15.80 2.30 13.43
CA LYS A 223 -15.19 3.29 14.33
C LYS A 223 -14.36 2.66 15.46
N ALA A 224 -14.63 1.41 15.78
CA ALA A 224 -13.85 0.65 16.76
C ALA A 224 -12.35 0.56 16.40
N PHE A 225 -12.00 0.69 15.13
CA PHE A 225 -10.62 0.70 14.64
C PHE A 225 -9.90 2.05 14.80
N GLY A 226 -10.62 3.08 15.22
CA GLY A 226 -10.11 4.43 15.39
C GLY A 226 -10.32 5.32 14.17
N ARG A 227 -9.97 6.61 14.31
CA ARG A 227 -10.07 7.63 13.26
C ARG A 227 -8.70 8.26 13.05
N TYR A 228 -8.10 7.97 11.93
CA TYR A 228 -6.79 8.47 11.48
C TYR A 228 -6.64 8.20 9.97
N ASP A 229 -5.53 8.56 9.38
CA ASP A 229 -5.23 8.36 7.97
C ASP A 229 -4.91 6.86 7.75
N HIS A 230 -6.01 6.06 7.54
CA HIS A 230 -5.92 4.61 7.38
C HIS A 230 -5.33 4.24 6.05
N GLU A 231 -4.24 3.49 6.09
CA GLU A 231 -3.65 2.90 4.89
C GLU A 231 -4.15 1.45 4.72
N ALA A 232 -3.56 0.49 5.36
CA ALA A 232 -3.91 -0.91 5.19
C ALA A 232 -4.47 -1.54 6.48
N VAL A 233 -5.21 -2.65 6.31
CA VAL A 233 -5.75 -3.44 7.43
C VAL A 233 -5.68 -4.94 7.13
N VAL A 234 -5.21 -5.75 8.07
CA VAL A 234 -5.28 -7.21 8.00
C VAL A 234 -5.86 -7.79 9.28
N ILE A 235 -6.57 -8.92 9.14
CA ILE A 235 -7.14 -9.64 10.28
C ILE A 235 -6.35 -10.92 10.52
N ASP A 236 -5.85 -11.13 11.74
CA ASP A 236 -5.31 -12.43 12.17
C ASP A 236 -6.44 -13.48 12.23
N PRO A 237 -6.45 -14.48 11.35
CA PRO A 237 -7.55 -15.44 11.29
C PRO A 237 -7.64 -16.35 12.52
N LYS A 238 -6.60 -16.38 13.35
CA LYS A 238 -6.57 -17.22 14.58
C LYS A 238 -6.96 -16.46 15.84
N ARG A 239 -6.54 -15.18 15.93
CA ARG A 239 -6.77 -14.35 17.13
C ARG A 239 -7.93 -13.39 16.94
N GLY A 240 -8.32 -13.12 15.70
CA GLY A 240 -9.30 -12.10 15.37
C GLY A 240 -8.79 -10.66 15.59
N HIS A 241 -7.51 -10.47 15.86
CA HIS A 241 -6.95 -9.12 15.96
C HIS A 241 -6.90 -8.47 14.57
N ALA A 242 -7.28 -7.20 14.48
CA ALA A 242 -6.95 -6.38 13.33
C ALA A 242 -5.59 -5.71 13.55
N TYR A 243 -4.76 -5.68 12.50
CA TYR A 243 -3.56 -4.87 12.44
C TYR A 243 -3.77 -3.81 11.37
N LEU A 244 -3.35 -2.57 11.64
CA LEU A 244 -3.63 -1.42 10.79
C LEU A 244 -2.39 -0.52 10.69
N THR A 245 -2.22 0.12 9.56
CA THR A 245 -1.16 1.09 9.30
C THR A 245 -1.74 2.50 9.16
N GLU A 246 -0.94 3.51 9.54
CA GLU A 246 -1.22 4.93 9.37
C GLU A 246 -0.13 5.54 8.49
N ASP A 247 -0.51 6.05 7.30
CA ASP A 247 0.43 6.86 6.53
C ASP A 247 0.59 8.23 7.17
N ALA A 248 1.80 8.51 7.63
CA ALA A 248 2.17 9.83 8.12
C ALA A 248 3.69 10.01 8.15
N ALA A 249 4.13 11.23 7.89
CA ALA A 249 5.55 11.61 7.88
C ALA A 249 5.92 12.60 9.00
N LEU A 250 4.98 13.40 9.54
CA LEU A 250 5.27 14.46 10.54
C LEU A 250 4.19 14.57 11.63
N PRO A 251 4.34 13.93 12.80
CA PRO A 251 5.29 12.86 13.12
C PRO A 251 4.97 11.60 12.32
N PHE A 252 5.93 10.68 12.21
CA PHE A 252 5.75 9.38 11.58
C PHE A 252 4.55 8.64 12.11
N GLY A 253 3.94 7.82 11.23
CA GLY A 253 2.76 7.02 11.50
C GLY A 253 2.97 5.93 12.53
N LEU A 254 1.88 5.27 12.87
CA LEU A 254 1.86 4.19 13.85
C LEU A 254 1.34 2.89 13.24
N PHE A 255 1.89 1.79 13.71
CA PHE A 255 1.34 0.46 13.47
C PHE A 255 0.41 0.12 14.64
N PHE A 256 -0.84 -0.21 14.33
CA PHE A 256 -1.86 -0.46 15.34
C PHE A 256 -2.26 -1.93 15.42
N ARG A 257 -2.79 -2.29 16.57
CA ARG A 257 -3.53 -3.52 16.81
C ARG A 257 -4.87 -3.19 17.45
N TRP A 258 -5.95 -3.70 16.86
CA TRP A 258 -7.24 -3.73 17.54
C TRP A 258 -7.49 -5.15 18.07
N VAL A 259 -7.84 -5.24 19.37
CA VAL A 259 -8.19 -6.49 20.04
C VAL A 259 -9.71 -6.53 20.18
N PRO A 260 -10.40 -7.55 19.63
CA PRO A 260 -11.84 -7.63 19.68
C PRO A 260 -12.37 -7.80 21.12
N PRO A 261 -13.63 -7.40 21.38
CA PRO A 261 -14.30 -7.72 22.64
C PRO A 261 -14.35 -9.24 22.85
N LYS A 262 -14.31 -9.66 24.11
CA LYS A 262 -14.43 -11.09 24.46
C LYS A 262 -15.73 -11.69 23.90
N GLY A 263 -15.60 -12.78 23.13
CA GLY A 263 -16.73 -13.48 22.52
C GLY A 263 -17.22 -12.86 21.22
N PHE A 264 -16.53 -11.87 20.67
CA PHE A 264 -16.84 -11.36 19.34
C PHE A 264 -16.52 -12.42 18.26
N GLU A 265 -17.52 -12.72 17.46
CA GLU A 265 -17.39 -13.67 16.34
C GLU A 265 -17.27 -12.90 15.04
N HIS A 266 -16.14 -13.08 14.35
CA HIS A 266 -15.91 -12.51 13.04
C HIS A 266 -16.78 -13.15 11.97
N GLY A 267 -17.09 -12.38 10.92
CA GLY A 267 -17.89 -12.83 9.78
C GLY A 267 -18.37 -11.65 8.95
N ARG A 268 -18.98 -11.95 7.82
CA ARG A 268 -19.51 -10.94 6.89
C ARG A 268 -20.45 -9.96 7.59
N GLY A 269 -20.15 -8.66 7.47
CA GLY A 269 -20.92 -7.57 8.06
C GLY A 269 -20.86 -7.47 9.59
N ARG A 270 -20.14 -8.36 10.28
CA ARG A 270 -20.09 -8.34 11.75
C ARG A 270 -19.32 -7.16 12.32
N LEU A 271 -18.27 -6.72 11.65
CA LEU A 271 -17.49 -5.54 12.07
C LEU A 271 -18.34 -4.27 12.07
N ARG A 272 -19.29 -4.14 11.16
CA ARG A 272 -20.23 -3.00 11.06
C ARG A 272 -21.21 -2.89 12.22
N THR A 273 -21.35 -3.95 13.02
CA THR A 273 -22.28 -4.01 14.17
C THR A 273 -21.61 -3.68 15.50
N LEU A 274 -20.30 -3.42 15.50
CA LEU A 274 -19.56 -3.05 16.69
C LEU A 274 -20.01 -1.68 17.21
N ALA A 275 -20.03 -1.52 18.53
CA ALA A 275 -20.11 -0.18 19.13
C ALA A 275 -18.83 0.59 18.81
N ASP A 276 -18.92 1.93 18.76
CA ASP A 276 -17.83 2.82 18.34
C ASP A 276 -16.56 2.63 19.20
N ASP A 277 -16.72 2.26 20.47
CA ASP A 277 -15.64 2.04 21.44
C ASP A 277 -15.34 0.56 21.72
N ALA A 278 -15.90 -0.36 20.93
CA ALA A 278 -15.74 -1.80 21.15
C ALA A 278 -14.28 -2.27 21.00
N GLY A 279 -13.87 -3.19 21.87
CA GLY A 279 -12.50 -3.70 21.88
C GLY A 279 -11.46 -2.69 22.34
N VAL A 280 -10.18 -3.01 22.13
CA VAL A 280 -9.05 -2.16 22.55
C VAL A 280 -8.17 -1.86 21.34
N LEU A 281 -7.99 -0.58 21.03
CA LEU A 281 -7.04 -0.11 20.03
C LEU A 281 -5.71 0.21 20.71
N GLN A 282 -4.61 -0.28 20.14
CA GLN A 282 -3.27 -0.15 20.71
C GLN A 282 -2.26 0.22 19.61
N ALA A 283 -1.27 1.03 19.97
CA ALA A 283 -0.12 1.34 19.14
C ALA A 283 1.10 0.49 19.52
N PHE A 284 1.99 0.19 18.57
CA PHE A 284 3.15 -0.64 18.81
C PHE A 284 4.27 0.09 19.56
N LYS A 285 5.05 -0.70 20.30
CA LYS A 285 6.27 -0.26 20.97
C LYS A 285 7.34 -1.32 20.78
N CYS A 286 8.45 -0.96 20.13
CA CYS A 286 9.53 -1.88 19.82
C CYS A 286 10.71 -1.74 20.78
N THR A 287 11.35 -2.88 21.03
CA THR A 287 12.64 -2.97 21.73
C THR A 287 13.63 -3.78 20.92
N ASP A 288 14.90 -3.38 20.92
CA ASP A 288 15.99 -4.15 20.30
C ASP A 288 16.38 -5.39 21.14
N SER A 289 17.31 -6.19 20.66
CA SER A 289 17.81 -7.39 21.34
C SER A 289 18.50 -7.10 22.68
N GLY A 290 18.90 -5.85 22.92
CA GLY A 290 19.47 -5.39 24.19
C GLY A 290 18.42 -4.82 25.15
N GLY A 291 17.14 -4.86 24.79
CA GLY A 291 16.03 -4.31 25.57
C GLY A 291 15.91 -2.78 25.51
N ARG A 292 16.61 -2.12 24.59
CA ARG A 292 16.54 -0.67 24.42
C ARG A 292 15.33 -0.32 23.55
N PHE A 293 14.65 0.75 23.90
CA PHE A 293 13.54 1.29 23.11
C PHE A 293 14.01 1.70 21.71
N VAL A 294 13.19 1.38 20.70
CA VAL A 294 13.37 1.78 19.30
C VAL A 294 12.39 2.91 19.02
N GLU A 295 12.91 4.10 18.74
CA GLU A 295 12.08 5.30 18.52
C GLU A 295 11.32 5.24 17.20
N ASP A 296 12.03 4.87 16.12
CA ASP A 296 11.43 4.63 14.82
C ASP A 296 12.11 3.47 14.05
N LEU A 297 11.40 2.96 13.05
CA LEU A 297 11.85 1.79 12.26
C LEU A 297 13.03 2.13 11.34
N SER A 298 13.25 3.40 10.97
CA SER A 298 14.36 3.84 10.12
C SER A 298 15.74 3.61 10.75
N GLN A 299 15.80 3.39 12.07
CA GLN A 299 17.04 3.03 12.76
C GLN A 299 17.60 1.66 12.35
N ALA A 300 16.79 0.80 11.74
CA ALA A 300 17.23 -0.51 11.24
C ALA A 300 17.92 -0.38 9.88
N THR A 301 19.21 -0.71 9.85
CA THR A 301 20.06 -0.59 8.65
C THR A 301 20.47 -1.93 8.04
N ARG A 302 19.92 -3.05 8.53
CA ARG A 302 20.31 -4.39 8.07
C ARG A 302 19.13 -5.35 8.02
N ILE A 303 18.95 -5.99 6.86
CA ILE A 303 18.01 -7.10 6.69
C ILE A 303 18.26 -8.17 7.76
N GLY A 304 17.18 -8.71 8.32
CA GLY A 304 17.21 -9.64 9.44
C GLY A 304 17.27 -8.98 10.82
N THR A 305 17.27 -7.64 10.92
CA THR A 305 17.07 -6.96 12.21
C THR A 305 15.73 -7.39 12.82
N VAL A 306 15.73 -7.74 14.11
CA VAL A 306 14.55 -8.20 14.85
C VAL A 306 14.31 -7.31 16.05
N TYR A 307 13.10 -6.81 16.17
CA TYR A 307 12.61 -6.07 17.33
C TYR A 307 11.51 -6.86 18.05
N GLY A 308 11.54 -6.84 19.40
CA GLY A 308 10.41 -7.26 20.22
C GLY A 308 9.30 -6.22 20.17
N VAL A 309 8.03 -6.65 20.12
CA VAL A 309 6.86 -5.76 20.02
C VAL A 309 5.98 -5.89 21.25
N ASP A 310 5.76 -4.80 21.94
CA ASP A 310 4.70 -4.59 22.93
C ASP A 310 3.67 -3.60 22.41
N TRP A 311 2.56 -3.45 23.14
CA TRP A 311 1.41 -2.68 22.73
C TRP A 311 0.99 -1.70 23.81
N VAL A 312 0.66 -0.48 23.40
CA VAL A 312 0.25 0.64 24.28
C VAL A 312 -1.15 1.08 23.89
N ASP A 313 -2.06 1.16 24.84
CA ASP A 313 -3.44 1.56 24.56
C ASP A 313 -3.51 2.98 23.99
N VAL A 314 -4.31 3.17 22.95
CA VAL A 314 -4.60 4.49 22.38
C VAL A 314 -5.53 5.25 23.32
N PRO A 315 -5.14 6.45 23.76
CA PRO A 315 -5.91 7.21 24.76
C PRO A 315 -7.30 7.63 24.24
N ASP A 316 -7.36 8.19 23.02
CA ASP A 316 -8.58 8.61 22.34
C ASP A 316 -8.57 8.16 20.88
N ARG A 317 -9.30 7.09 20.59
CA ARG A 317 -9.37 6.52 19.22
C ARG A 317 -10.18 7.38 18.25
N ASP A 318 -11.16 8.15 18.72
CA ASP A 318 -11.97 9.02 17.87
C ASP A 318 -11.22 10.28 17.41
N ALA A 319 -10.18 10.67 18.18
CA ALA A 319 -9.19 11.67 17.80
C ALA A 319 -9.77 12.97 17.22
N ARG A 320 -10.88 13.46 17.80
CA ARG A 320 -11.58 14.65 17.27
C ARG A 320 -10.79 15.95 17.43
N THR A 321 -9.88 16.00 18.39
CA THR A 321 -9.10 17.19 18.72
C THR A 321 -7.60 17.03 18.52
N VAL A 322 -7.08 15.82 18.75
CA VAL A 322 -5.66 15.51 18.64
C VAL A 322 -5.53 14.19 17.86
N ALA A 323 -4.87 14.24 16.70
CA ALA A 323 -4.61 13.05 15.89
C ALA A 323 -3.98 11.93 16.73
N VAL A 324 -4.36 10.66 16.50
CA VAL A 324 -3.93 9.52 17.31
C VAL A 324 -2.41 9.50 17.48
N ARG A 325 -1.65 9.67 16.39
CA ARG A 325 -0.17 9.69 16.42
C ARG A 325 0.44 10.80 17.29
N ARG A 326 -0.31 11.85 17.61
CA ARG A 326 0.14 12.99 18.46
C ARG A 326 -0.26 12.86 19.93
N GLN A 327 -0.98 11.80 20.30
CA GLN A 327 -1.42 11.58 21.69
C GLN A 327 -0.33 10.95 22.56
N PHE A 328 0.77 10.49 21.97
CA PHE A 328 1.86 9.80 22.64
C PHE A 328 3.08 10.72 22.81
N GLY A 329 3.63 10.74 24.04
CA GLY A 329 4.88 11.41 24.35
C GLY A 329 6.12 10.60 23.91
N PRO A 330 7.32 11.21 24.02
CA PRO A 330 8.58 10.54 23.73
C PRO A 330 8.74 9.23 24.50
N GLY A 331 9.24 8.18 23.81
CA GLY A 331 9.52 6.87 24.41
C GLY A 331 8.30 6.00 24.69
N GLN A 332 7.08 6.45 24.37
CA GLN A 332 5.86 5.69 24.63
C GLN A 332 5.54 4.69 23.51
N VAL A 333 5.71 5.08 22.25
CA VAL A 333 5.42 4.25 21.07
C VAL A 333 6.56 4.33 20.06
N THR A 334 6.74 3.29 19.26
CA THR A 334 7.63 3.29 18.10
C THR A 334 6.90 3.89 16.91
N ARG A 335 7.61 4.47 15.97
CA ARG A 335 7.06 5.09 14.77
C ARG A 335 7.60 4.44 13.51
N GLY A 336 6.88 4.54 12.40
CA GLY A 336 7.34 4.18 11.06
C GLY A 336 7.05 5.32 10.09
N CYS A 337 8.01 5.64 9.24
CA CYS A 337 7.80 6.64 8.21
C CYS A 337 6.85 6.09 7.17
N LYS A 338 5.74 6.80 6.94
CA LYS A 338 4.76 6.40 5.93
C LYS A 338 4.53 4.88 5.97
N LEU A 339 3.77 4.41 6.97
CA LEU A 339 3.41 3.00 7.06
C LEU A 339 2.29 2.72 6.07
N GLU A 340 2.65 2.11 4.96
CA GLU A 340 1.84 1.88 3.77
C GLU A 340 1.15 0.50 3.78
N GLY A 341 1.09 -0.13 2.61
CA GLY A 341 0.43 -1.39 2.38
C GLY A 341 0.81 -2.52 3.33
N MET A 342 -0.10 -3.46 3.51
CA MET A 342 0.09 -4.62 4.38
C MET A 342 -0.60 -5.86 3.81
N TRP A 343 0.02 -7.03 4.05
CA TRP A 343 -0.57 -8.30 3.62
C TRP A 343 -0.38 -9.39 4.65
N TRP A 344 -1.46 -10.15 4.92
CA TRP A 344 -1.41 -11.29 5.84
C TRP A 344 -0.99 -12.56 5.11
N ALA A 345 0.13 -13.15 5.49
CA ALA A 345 0.59 -14.46 5.02
C ALA A 345 1.58 -15.07 6.02
N ASP A 346 1.91 -16.34 5.87
CA ASP A 346 2.90 -17.07 6.69
C ASP A 346 2.64 -17.01 8.21
N GLY A 347 1.39 -16.71 8.60
CA GLY A 347 0.96 -16.58 10.00
C GLY A 347 1.35 -15.26 10.64
N GLY A 348 1.62 -14.23 9.86
CA GLY A 348 1.93 -12.87 10.26
C GLY A 348 1.55 -11.84 9.22
N ALA A 349 1.93 -10.59 9.44
CA ALA A 349 1.70 -9.48 8.55
C ALA A 349 3.01 -8.96 7.95
N TYR A 350 3.08 -8.85 6.62
CA TYR A 350 4.07 -8.03 5.93
C TYR A 350 3.58 -6.58 5.98
N VAL A 351 4.45 -5.66 6.35
CA VAL A 351 4.14 -4.24 6.59
C VAL A 351 5.17 -3.40 5.86
N VAL A 352 4.71 -2.49 5.04
CA VAL A 352 5.57 -1.53 4.34
C VAL A 352 5.78 -0.29 5.21
N SER A 353 7.01 0.22 5.23
CA SER A 353 7.36 1.58 5.65
C SER A 353 8.08 2.19 4.46
N SER A 354 7.52 3.23 3.89
CA SER A 354 8.06 3.85 2.70
C SER A 354 9.38 4.58 2.99
N PHE A 355 9.80 5.50 2.18
CA PHE A 355 11.12 6.10 2.36
C PHE A 355 11.18 7.06 3.58
N ALA A 356 12.35 7.09 4.25
CA ALA A 356 12.71 8.08 5.25
C ALA A 356 13.94 8.86 4.82
N ARG A 357 13.95 10.17 5.05
CA ARG A 357 15.05 11.08 4.73
C ARG A 357 15.57 11.74 6.01
N GLU A 358 16.80 12.21 5.99
CA GLU A 358 17.44 12.86 7.13
C GLU A 358 16.65 14.04 7.69
N GLU A 359 15.97 14.80 6.81
CA GLU A 359 15.12 15.92 7.21
C GLU A 359 13.86 15.48 7.99
N TRP A 360 13.49 14.19 7.95
CA TRP A 360 12.28 13.66 8.59
C TRP A 360 12.58 12.73 9.75
N SER A 361 13.74 12.07 9.74
CA SER A 361 14.08 11.03 10.70
C SER A 361 15.47 11.21 11.27
N PRO A 362 15.69 10.93 12.57
CA PRO A 362 17.02 10.85 13.15
C PRO A 362 17.79 9.59 12.71
N GLY A 363 17.13 8.64 12.04
CA GLY A 363 17.75 7.43 11.49
C GLY A 363 18.40 7.66 10.14
N PRO A 364 19.17 6.68 9.64
CA PRO A 364 19.74 6.73 8.30
C PRO A 364 18.67 6.81 7.22
N SER A 365 18.92 7.60 6.16
CA SER A 365 18.05 7.68 5.01
C SER A 365 17.95 6.35 4.28
N HIS A 366 16.77 5.97 3.84
CA HIS A 366 16.47 4.83 2.98
C HIS A 366 15.26 5.11 2.10
N ASP A 367 15.08 4.34 1.04
CA ASP A 367 13.95 4.50 0.13
C ASP A 367 12.84 3.46 0.34
N GLY A 368 12.94 2.67 1.39
CA GLY A 368 11.84 1.82 1.83
C GLY A 368 12.29 0.61 2.64
N GLN A 369 11.35 0.10 3.39
CA GLN A 369 11.49 -1.09 4.24
C GLN A 369 10.25 -1.96 4.12
N VAL A 370 10.41 -3.29 4.14
CA VAL A 370 9.31 -4.23 4.38
C VAL A 370 9.63 -5.03 5.63
N TRP A 371 8.71 -4.97 6.56
CA TRP A 371 8.78 -5.65 7.84
C TRP A 371 7.84 -6.85 7.87
N PHE A 372 8.18 -7.90 8.64
CA PHE A 372 7.31 -9.02 8.93
C PHE A 372 7.01 -9.08 10.43
N TYR A 373 5.75 -8.87 10.79
CA TYR A 373 5.27 -9.02 12.16
C TYR A 373 4.78 -10.44 12.42
N ASP A 374 5.43 -11.17 13.35
CA ASP A 374 4.99 -12.48 13.86
C ASP A 374 4.23 -12.29 15.19
N PRO A 375 2.90 -12.40 15.22
CA PRO A 375 2.12 -12.19 16.43
C PRO A 375 2.27 -13.30 17.48
N ARG A 376 2.82 -14.46 17.11
CA ARG A 376 3.10 -15.54 18.09
C ARG A 376 4.36 -15.25 18.87
N ARG A 377 5.40 -14.74 18.19
CA ARG A 377 6.67 -14.35 18.79
C ARG A 377 6.64 -12.92 19.34
N ARG A 378 5.68 -12.14 18.88
CA ARG A 378 5.60 -10.69 19.12
C ARG A 378 6.90 -10.02 18.66
N THR A 379 7.30 -10.30 17.43
CA THR A 379 8.51 -9.77 16.83
C THR A 379 8.23 -9.13 15.48
N LEU A 380 8.97 -8.06 15.19
CA LEU A 380 9.00 -7.39 13.89
C LEU A 380 10.39 -7.62 13.28
N THR A 381 10.44 -8.20 12.08
CA THR A 381 11.70 -8.55 11.39
C THR A 381 11.81 -7.81 10.08
N LEU A 382 12.91 -7.07 9.86
CA LEU A 382 13.19 -6.39 8.59
C LEU A 382 13.50 -7.43 7.50
N LYS A 383 12.69 -7.46 6.45
CA LYS A 383 12.77 -8.42 5.33
C LYS A 383 13.37 -7.81 4.08
N VAL A 384 13.01 -6.57 3.76
CA VAL A 384 13.52 -5.82 2.61
C VAL A 384 13.99 -4.46 3.10
N LEU A 385 15.11 -4.01 2.58
CA LEU A 385 15.64 -2.67 2.79
C LEU A 385 16.08 -2.14 1.43
N LEU A 386 15.43 -1.09 0.98
CA LEU A 386 15.77 -0.34 -0.21
C LEU A 386 16.70 0.80 0.21
N GLY A 387 17.93 0.81 -0.29
CA GLY A 387 18.85 1.93 -0.09
C GLY A 387 18.37 3.16 -0.85
N VAL A 388 19.03 4.29 -0.60
CA VAL A 388 18.74 5.52 -1.36
C VAL A 388 18.98 5.28 -2.84
N ASN A 389 17.93 5.44 -3.67
CA ASN A 389 18.00 5.24 -5.10
C ASN A 389 18.75 6.41 -5.77
N PRO A 390 19.95 6.18 -6.35
CA PRO A 390 20.72 7.23 -7.03
C PRO A 390 20.24 7.50 -8.47
N ALA A 391 19.46 6.57 -9.03
CA ALA A 391 19.06 6.58 -10.45
C ALA A 391 17.58 6.22 -10.63
N PRO A 392 16.64 7.08 -10.17
CA PRO A 392 15.21 6.85 -10.37
C PRO A 392 14.86 6.66 -11.84
N GLY A 393 14.27 5.52 -12.19
CA GLY A 393 13.90 5.18 -13.57
C GLY A 393 14.77 4.11 -14.22
N GLU A 394 15.79 3.59 -13.52
CA GLU A 394 16.54 2.41 -13.98
C GLU A 394 15.93 1.12 -13.47
N ASP A 395 15.77 0.11 -14.35
CA ASP A 395 15.29 -1.20 -13.97
C ASP A 395 16.24 -1.87 -12.98
N GLY A 396 15.65 -2.42 -11.89
CA GLY A 396 16.42 -3.14 -10.85
C GLY A 396 16.84 -2.28 -9.67
N VAL A 397 16.57 -0.98 -9.68
CA VAL A 397 16.73 -0.06 -8.56
C VAL A 397 15.36 0.52 -8.23
N TYR A 398 14.87 0.29 -7.02
CA TYR A 398 13.51 0.61 -6.59
C TYR A 398 13.51 1.52 -5.38
N ASP A 399 12.46 2.34 -5.28
CA ASP A 399 12.20 3.22 -4.14
C ASP A 399 10.70 3.32 -3.85
N GLY A 400 10.31 3.97 -2.77
CA GLY A 400 8.92 4.23 -2.43
C GLY A 400 8.01 2.99 -2.47
N PRO A 401 8.31 1.89 -1.76
CA PRO A 401 7.37 0.77 -1.69
C PRO A 401 6.07 1.25 -1.05
N ASP A 402 4.96 0.86 -1.63
CA ASP A 402 3.63 1.24 -1.17
C ASP A 402 2.75 0.00 -0.99
N ASN A 403 1.90 -0.35 -1.95
CA ASN A 403 1.06 -1.54 -1.85
C ASN A 403 1.86 -2.84 -1.99
N ILE A 404 1.39 -3.90 -1.35
CA ILE A 404 2.09 -5.19 -1.28
C ILE A 404 1.13 -6.37 -1.39
N THR A 405 1.58 -7.46 -2.01
CA THR A 405 0.94 -8.77 -1.93
C THR A 405 1.96 -9.89 -1.77
N VAL A 406 1.53 -11.04 -1.25
CA VAL A 406 2.39 -12.24 -1.18
C VAL A 406 2.20 -13.09 -2.44
N SER A 407 3.31 -13.42 -3.09
CA SER A 407 3.29 -14.22 -4.31
C SER A 407 3.02 -15.70 -4.02
N PRO A 408 2.10 -16.37 -4.73
CA PRO A 408 1.94 -17.82 -4.64
C PRO A 408 3.18 -18.57 -5.14
N TYR A 409 4.10 -17.87 -5.77
CA TYR A 409 5.36 -18.41 -6.30
C TYR A 409 6.56 -18.15 -5.37
N GLY A 410 6.31 -17.61 -4.17
CA GLY A 410 7.30 -17.29 -3.14
C GLY A 410 7.77 -15.84 -3.18
N GLY A 411 8.05 -15.29 -2.00
CA GLY A 411 8.35 -13.88 -1.81
C GLY A 411 7.12 -12.98 -1.87
N ILE A 412 7.36 -11.72 -2.05
CA ILE A 412 6.35 -10.66 -2.09
C ILE A 412 6.43 -9.89 -3.41
N VAL A 413 5.33 -9.26 -3.82
CA VAL A 413 5.28 -8.31 -4.92
C VAL A 413 4.88 -6.96 -4.35
N ILE A 414 5.58 -5.93 -4.78
CA ILE A 414 5.46 -4.56 -4.26
C ILE A 414 5.14 -3.64 -5.42
N ALA A 415 4.20 -2.74 -5.21
CA ALA A 415 3.88 -1.62 -6.08
C ALA A 415 4.67 -0.40 -5.60
N GLU A 416 5.24 0.34 -6.52
CA GLU A 416 6.12 1.49 -6.27
C GLU A 416 5.34 2.79 -6.38
N ASP A 417 5.48 3.67 -5.36
CA ASP A 417 5.17 5.11 -5.36
C ASP A 417 6.45 5.89 -5.07
N GLY A 418 7.41 5.77 -5.96
CA GLY A 418 8.74 6.31 -5.80
C GLY A 418 9.00 7.56 -6.62
N ARG A 419 10.27 7.76 -6.99
CA ARG A 419 10.71 8.84 -7.85
C ARG A 419 10.93 8.36 -9.28
N GLY A 420 10.51 9.14 -10.25
CA GLY A 420 10.73 8.84 -11.67
C GLY A 420 9.82 7.75 -12.19
N VAL A 421 10.36 6.77 -12.88
CA VAL A 421 9.59 5.68 -13.48
C VAL A 421 9.20 4.66 -12.42
N GLN A 422 7.95 4.23 -12.42
CA GLN A 422 7.39 3.33 -11.41
C GLN A 422 7.44 1.87 -11.85
N HIS A 423 7.62 0.96 -10.88
CA HIS A 423 7.70 -0.48 -11.12
C HIS A 423 6.74 -1.29 -10.25
N LEU A 424 6.36 -2.45 -10.77
CA LEU A 424 6.03 -3.61 -9.94
C LEU A 424 7.30 -4.45 -9.82
N PHE A 425 7.71 -4.74 -8.60
CA PHE A 425 8.90 -5.55 -8.37
C PHE A 425 8.67 -6.64 -7.33
N GLY A 426 9.36 -7.74 -7.50
CA GLY A 426 9.33 -8.82 -6.52
C GLY A 426 10.48 -8.73 -5.54
N ALA A 427 10.27 -9.25 -4.33
CA ALA A 427 11.35 -9.45 -3.37
C ALA A 427 11.29 -10.86 -2.77
N THR A 428 12.46 -11.50 -2.63
CA THR A 428 12.59 -12.83 -2.02
C THR A 428 12.59 -12.74 -0.49
N ASP A 429 12.48 -13.87 0.20
CA ASP A 429 12.60 -13.96 1.66
C ASP A 429 13.95 -13.44 2.20
N SER A 430 14.97 -13.37 1.34
CA SER A 430 16.30 -12.82 1.67
C SER A 430 16.47 -11.34 1.30
N GLY A 431 15.42 -10.68 0.82
CA GLY A 431 15.41 -9.25 0.46
C GLY A 431 16.02 -8.93 -0.90
N ARG A 432 16.32 -9.93 -1.76
CA ARG A 432 16.78 -9.68 -3.13
C ARG A 432 15.58 -9.32 -4.01
N THR A 433 15.68 -8.24 -4.75
CA THR A 433 14.62 -7.69 -5.60
C THR A 433 14.81 -8.08 -7.07
N TYR A 434 13.70 -8.04 -7.86
CA TYR A 434 13.69 -8.29 -9.30
C TYR A 434 12.49 -7.62 -9.96
N PRO A 435 12.61 -7.17 -11.23
CA PRO A 435 11.53 -6.51 -11.94
C PRO A 435 10.40 -7.48 -12.30
N ILE A 436 9.17 -6.96 -12.29
CA ILE A 436 7.97 -7.65 -12.79
C ILE A 436 7.31 -6.82 -13.90
N ALA A 437 7.16 -5.50 -13.70
CA ALA A 437 6.63 -4.59 -14.69
C ALA A 437 7.20 -3.20 -14.50
N ARG A 438 7.15 -2.37 -15.56
CA ARG A 438 7.44 -0.93 -15.51
C ARG A 438 6.31 -0.17 -16.18
N ASN A 439 5.89 0.93 -15.56
CA ASN A 439 4.93 1.87 -16.15
C ASN A 439 5.60 2.63 -17.29
N GLU A 440 5.08 2.48 -18.51
CA GLU A 440 5.57 3.22 -19.70
C GLU A 440 4.58 4.31 -20.13
N LEU A 441 3.42 4.41 -19.46
CA LEU A 441 2.39 5.38 -19.81
C LEU A 441 2.71 6.78 -19.26
N ASN A 442 3.17 6.84 -18.01
CA ASN A 442 3.43 8.09 -17.28
C ASN A 442 4.26 7.80 -16.01
N ASP A 443 4.53 8.86 -15.22
CA ASP A 443 5.21 8.74 -13.92
C ASP A 443 4.24 8.39 -12.76
N GLY A 444 3.01 7.95 -13.09
CA GLY A 444 2.02 7.55 -12.09
C GLY A 444 2.40 6.24 -11.42
N GLU A 445 2.17 6.17 -10.13
CA GLU A 445 2.45 5.01 -9.31
C GLU A 445 1.67 3.76 -9.71
N PHE A 446 2.20 2.60 -9.30
CA PHE A 446 1.43 1.37 -9.26
C PHE A 446 0.72 1.23 -7.92
N THR A 447 -0.52 0.72 -7.97
CA THR A 447 -1.31 0.42 -6.77
C THR A 447 -2.05 -0.93 -6.89
N GLY A 448 -2.68 -1.38 -5.82
CA GLY A 448 -3.66 -2.45 -5.82
C GLY A 448 -3.17 -3.81 -6.29
N VAL A 449 -1.88 -4.10 -6.12
CA VAL A 449 -1.27 -5.35 -6.59
C VAL A 449 -1.84 -6.56 -5.86
N CYS A 450 -2.43 -7.54 -6.60
CA CYS A 450 -2.92 -8.78 -6.02
C CYS A 450 -2.98 -9.93 -7.06
N PHE A 451 -2.81 -11.17 -6.59
CA PHE A 451 -2.99 -12.33 -7.45
C PHE A 451 -4.45 -12.79 -7.49
N SER A 452 -4.88 -13.31 -8.64
CA SER A 452 -6.13 -14.07 -8.73
C SER A 452 -6.13 -15.25 -7.76
N PRO A 453 -7.29 -15.74 -7.31
CA PRO A 453 -7.39 -16.85 -6.34
C PRO A 453 -6.71 -18.13 -6.79
N ASP A 454 -6.59 -18.36 -8.11
CA ASP A 454 -5.88 -19.50 -8.70
C ASP A 454 -4.37 -19.23 -8.91
N GLY A 455 -3.93 -18.01 -8.67
CA GLY A 455 -2.54 -17.56 -8.81
C GLY A 455 -2.09 -17.34 -10.25
N GLY A 456 -2.94 -17.52 -11.25
CA GLY A 456 -2.57 -17.45 -12.67
C GLY A 456 -2.41 -16.03 -13.21
N THR A 457 -3.05 -15.06 -12.59
CA THR A 457 -3.08 -13.65 -13.01
C THR A 457 -2.64 -12.75 -11.89
N LEU A 458 -1.76 -11.80 -12.17
CA LEU A 458 -1.45 -10.68 -11.30
C LEU A 458 -2.26 -9.47 -11.78
N PHE A 459 -3.10 -8.91 -10.91
CA PHE A 459 -3.77 -7.64 -11.14
C PHE A 459 -2.97 -6.52 -10.50
N ALA A 460 -2.96 -5.36 -11.15
CA ALA A 460 -2.38 -4.13 -10.63
C ALA A 460 -3.04 -2.92 -11.27
N ASN A 461 -2.91 -1.77 -10.66
CA ASN A 461 -3.39 -0.51 -11.19
C ASN A 461 -2.23 0.43 -11.52
N ILE A 462 -2.36 1.23 -12.58
CA ILE A 462 -1.71 2.52 -12.71
C ILE A 462 -2.70 3.53 -12.15
N GLN A 463 -2.38 4.14 -11.00
CA GLN A 463 -3.33 4.96 -10.24
C GLN A 463 -3.92 6.09 -11.09
N THR A 464 -3.08 6.84 -11.76
CA THR A 464 -3.49 7.95 -12.63
C THR A 464 -3.20 7.60 -14.09
N PRO A 465 -4.23 7.56 -14.95
CA PRO A 465 -5.62 8.06 -14.80
C PRO A 465 -6.59 7.12 -14.07
N GLY A 466 -6.20 5.91 -13.74
CA GLY A 466 -7.00 4.81 -13.22
C GLY A 466 -7.12 3.72 -14.27
N ILE A 467 -6.10 2.86 -14.39
CA ILE A 467 -6.08 1.72 -15.31
C ILE A 467 -5.78 0.45 -14.51
N MET A 468 -6.71 -0.49 -14.52
CA MET A 468 -6.46 -1.83 -14.01
C MET A 468 -5.97 -2.74 -15.12
N VAL A 469 -4.87 -3.42 -14.88
CA VAL A 469 -4.29 -4.42 -15.79
C VAL A 469 -4.33 -5.82 -15.19
N ALA A 470 -4.48 -6.83 -16.05
CA ALA A 470 -4.37 -8.24 -15.71
C ALA A 470 -3.15 -8.82 -16.43
N ILE A 471 -2.11 -9.16 -15.68
CA ILE A 471 -0.82 -9.66 -16.17
C ILE A 471 -0.82 -11.17 -16.06
N THR A 472 -0.50 -11.85 -17.17
CA THR A 472 -0.37 -13.31 -17.26
C THR A 472 0.98 -13.69 -17.85
N GLY A 473 1.49 -14.87 -17.52
CA GLY A 473 2.79 -15.29 -18.03
C GLY A 473 3.30 -16.58 -17.41
N PRO A 474 4.53 -16.97 -17.72
CA PRO A 474 5.16 -18.19 -17.23
C PRO A 474 5.64 -18.03 -15.78
N TRP A 475 4.71 -17.79 -14.86
CA TRP A 475 5.00 -17.67 -13.44
C TRP A 475 5.77 -18.88 -12.92
N ARG A 476 6.83 -18.67 -12.15
CA ARG A 476 7.65 -19.76 -11.57
C ARG A 476 8.09 -19.43 -10.15
N ARG A 477 8.32 -20.48 -9.36
CA ARG A 477 8.81 -20.34 -8.00
C ARG A 477 10.14 -19.59 -7.97
N GLN A 478 10.20 -18.61 -7.10
CA GLN A 478 11.41 -17.83 -6.85
C GLN A 478 12.34 -18.56 -5.87
N PRO A 479 13.68 -18.40 -5.99
CA PRO A 479 14.62 -18.98 -5.06
C PRO A 479 14.41 -18.38 -3.66
N ARG A 480 14.43 -19.21 -2.64
CA ARG A 480 14.26 -18.80 -1.23
C ARG A 480 15.52 -18.20 -0.60
N ARG A 481 16.67 -18.30 -1.29
CA ARG A 481 17.99 -17.84 -0.80
C ARG A 481 18.78 -17.16 -1.91
#